data_72de7310512be7f623d38a7113b3b0c2
#
_entry.id   72de7310512be7f623d38a7113b3b0c2
#
_cell.length_a   1.000
_cell.length_b   1.000
_cell.length_c   1.000
_cell.angle_alpha   90.00
_cell.angle_beta   90.00
_cell.angle_gamma   90.00
#
_symmetry.space_group_name_H-M   'P 1'
#
loop_
_entity.id
_entity.type
_entity.pdbx_description
1 polymer ?
#
loop_
_entity_poly.entity_id
_entity_poly.type
_entity_poly.pdbx_seq_one_letter_code
_entity_poly.pdbx_strand_id
1 'polypeptide(L)'
;MNESKSNQIFPYFGPQAGEPVKGQKWLRRLVVVVFLGAATWALYVWSNRREPQGPTEIFRGISYGCILLETTDEGSGLLHWVRIDLTAPGIELYVTALDPSALAEGWQYRLRRTERVVESEHLAVAINGTMFTSNSVWLRMSGDLAKSVETVVADHIVNHLWEHTYLLWFDDDLTPYLKPSKPPATADLALAKFGIGGQGVGLQDGRVWPGSSRAPDSRTAVAIDQRRKVLFLAVGEYISPRLLLEKLAGLGAKEGMLLDGGGSSSMVIGEDAHGIRPGALHGGRRPVATHFGVRARPVNARE
;
A
#
# COMPACT_ATOMS: atom_id res chain seq x y z
N MET A 1 51.97 -62.92 68.10
CA MET A 1 51.74 -62.61 66.69
C MET A 1 50.19 -62.36 66.54
N ASN A 2 49.76 -61.16 66.59
CA ASN A 2 48.37 -60.81 66.40
C ASN A 2 48.30 -59.46 65.64
N GLU A 3 47.93 -59.52 64.39
CA GLU A 3 47.69 -58.34 63.58
C GLU A 3 46.30 -57.81 63.84
N SER A 4 46.24 -56.60 64.35
CA SER A 4 45.03 -55.80 64.50
C SER A 4 44.67 -55.16 63.19
N LYS A 5 43.54 -55.54 62.57
CA LYS A 5 42.94 -54.84 61.42
C LYS A 5 42.09 -53.71 61.92
N SER A 6 42.50 -52.49 61.64
CA SER A 6 41.75 -51.27 61.85
C SER A 6 40.74 -51.09 60.74
N ASN A 7 39.43 -51.12 61.08
CA ASN A 7 38.31 -50.75 60.16
C ASN A 7 38.21 -49.22 60.06
N GLN A 8 38.61 -48.68 58.98
CA GLN A 8 38.32 -47.28 58.63
C GLN A 8 36.87 -47.20 58.09
N ILE A 9 36.00 -46.56 58.77
CA ILE A 9 34.62 -46.20 58.38
C ILE A 9 34.75 -44.88 57.62
N PHE A 10 34.49 -44.91 56.30
CA PHE A 10 34.33 -43.70 55.51
C PHE A 10 32.92 -43.12 55.71
N PRO A 11 32.76 -41.83 55.99
CA PRO A 11 31.45 -41.22 56.07
C PRO A 11 30.83 -41.10 54.68
N TYR A 12 29.64 -41.63 54.54
CA TYR A 12 28.80 -41.49 53.28
C TYR A 12 28.28 -40.07 53.21
N PHE A 13 28.82 -39.26 52.28
CA PHE A 13 28.29 -37.98 51.93
C PHE A 13 27.10 -38.20 50.97
N GLY A 14 25.87 -38.18 51.45
CA GLY A 14 24.69 -38.11 50.62
C GLY A 14 24.66 -36.80 49.85
N PRO A 15 24.05 -36.75 48.66
CA PRO A 15 23.96 -35.51 47.87
C PRO A 15 23.18 -34.46 48.64
N GLN A 16 23.86 -33.39 49.06
CA GLN A 16 23.19 -32.20 49.58
C GLN A 16 22.31 -31.64 48.46
N ALA A 17 20.99 -31.51 48.72
CA ALA A 17 20.08 -30.81 47.84
C ALA A 17 20.56 -29.36 47.70
N GLY A 18 21.20 -29.04 46.58
CA GLY A 18 21.69 -27.72 46.26
C GLY A 18 20.54 -26.71 46.28
N GLU A 19 20.74 -25.60 46.98
CA GLU A 19 19.83 -24.48 46.92
C GLU A 19 19.60 -24.04 45.45
N PRO A 20 18.38 -23.75 45.01
CA PRO A 20 18.11 -23.34 43.63
C PRO A 20 18.87 -22.06 43.34
N VAL A 21 19.79 -22.13 42.38
CA VAL A 21 20.61 -21.02 41.90
C VAL A 21 19.73 -19.80 41.60
N LYS A 22 19.99 -18.67 42.29
CA LYS A 22 19.20 -17.40 42.11
C LYS A 22 18.97 -16.98 40.67
N GLY A 23 19.82 -17.40 39.71
CA GLY A 23 19.67 -17.16 38.28
C GLY A 23 18.50 -17.90 37.61
N GLN A 24 18.04 -19.03 38.18
CA GLN A 24 17.00 -19.83 37.52
C GLN A 24 15.58 -19.19 37.64
N LYS A 25 15.33 -18.39 38.68
CA LYS A 25 14.07 -17.65 38.88
C LYS A 25 14.00 -16.46 37.91
N TRP A 26 15.11 -15.79 37.64
CA TRP A 26 15.20 -14.68 36.71
C TRP A 26 15.02 -15.17 35.25
N LEU A 27 15.66 -16.26 34.89
CA LEU A 27 15.54 -16.87 33.56
C LEU A 27 14.09 -17.29 33.25
N ARG A 28 13.40 -17.93 34.25
CA ARG A 28 11.96 -18.26 34.10
C ARG A 28 11.09 -17.03 33.91
N ARG A 29 11.35 -15.92 34.62
CA ARG A 29 10.62 -14.65 34.44
C ARG A 29 10.86 -14.05 33.08
N LEU A 30 12.09 -14.07 32.57
CA LEU A 30 12.44 -13.60 31.23
C LEU A 30 11.72 -14.41 30.15
N VAL A 31 11.72 -15.73 30.25
CA VAL A 31 11.02 -16.63 29.32
C VAL A 31 9.52 -16.33 29.32
N VAL A 32 8.89 -16.16 30.49
CA VAL A 32 7.45 -15.80 30.57
C VAL A 32 7.16 -14.45 29.88
N VAL A 33 7.99 -13.44 30.12
CA VAL A 33 7.82 -12.12 29.48
C VAL A 33 7.95 -12.19 27.95
N VAL A 34 8.93 -12.96 27.46
CA VAL A 34 9.11 -13.16 26.01
C VAL A 34 7.93 -13.92 25.39
N PHE A 35 7.43 -14.97 26.06
CA PHE A 35 6.25 -15.70 25.60
C PHE A 35 4.97 -14.85 25.62
N LEU A 36 4.75 -14.05 26.66
CA LEU A 36 3.61 -13.12 26.71
C LEU A 36 3.72 -12.04 25.64
N GLY A 37 4.91 -11.49 25.39
CA GLY A 37 5.16 -10.55 24.31
C GLY A 37 4.91 -11.16 22.93
N ALA A 38 5.37 -12.39 22.69
CA ALA A 38 5.12 -13.11 21.44
C ALA A 38 3.63 -13.46 21.27
N ALA A 39 2.94 -13.87 22.32
CA ALA A 39 1.51 -14.18 22.28
C ALA A 39 0.66 -12.92 22.02
N THR A 40 0.97 -11.80 22.69
CA THR A 40 0.28 -10.52 22.44
C THR A 40 0.54 -10.00 21.02
N TRP A 41 1.77 -10.15 20.53
CA TRP A 41 2.10 -9.80 19.14
C TRP A 41 1.37 -10.72 18.15
N ALA A 42 1.33 -12.03 18.39
CA ALA A 42 0.59 -12.97 17.55
C ALA A 42 -0.92 -12.70 17.55
N LEU A 43 -1.51 -12.38 18.70
CA LEU A 43 -2.91 -11.96 18.82
C LEU A 43 -3.16 -10.64 18.09
N TYR A 44 -2.25 -9.67 18.21
CA TYR A 44 -2.32 -8.41 17.46
C TYR A 44 -2.27 -8.64 15.95
N VAL A 45 -1.33 -9.47 15.48
CA VAL A 45 -1.23 -9.84 14.06
C VAL A 45 -2.48 -10.59 13.60
N TRP A 46 -2.98 -11.53 14.40
CA TRP A 46 -4.19 -12.28 14.07
C TRP A 46 -5.44 -11.39 14.02
N SER A 47 -5.62 -10.50 15.02
CA SER A 47 -6.76 -9.58 15.06
C SER A 47 -6.74 -8.52 13.95
N ASN A 48 -5.56 -8.25 13.38
CA ASN A 48 -5.40 -7.31 12.27
C ASN A 48 -5.32 -8.00 10.89
N ARG A 49 -5.40 -9.35 10.83
CA ARG A 49 -5.53 -10.04 9.53
C ARG A 49 -6.83 -9.65 8.89
N ARG A 50 -6.74 -9.14 7.67
CA ARG A 50 -7.93 -8.93 6.83
C ARG A 50 -8.21 -10.23 6.11
N GLU A 51 -9.43 -10.72 6.29
CA GLU A 51 -9.88 -11.90 5.55
C GLU A 51 -10.28 -11.52 4.12
N PRO A 52 -10.16 -12.46 3.16
CA PRO A 52 -10.68 -12.25 1.81
C PRO A 52 -12.15 -11.86 1.87
N GLN A 53 -12.49 -10.76 1.22
CA GLN A 53 -13.85 -10.23 1.20
C GLN A 53 -14.29 -10.04 -0.25
N GLY A 54 -15.52 -10.42 -0.55
CA GLY A 54 -16.19 -10.01 -1.76
C GLY A 54 -16.44 -8.51 -1.80
N PRO A 55 -16.87 -7.97 -2.94
CA PRO A 55 -17.10 -6.54 -3.09
C PRO A 55 -18.17 -6.05 -2.11
N THR A 56 -17.77 -5.11 -1.24
CA THR A 56 -18.64 -4.42 -0.29
C THR A 56 -18.61 -2.93 -0.59
N GLU A 57 -19.76 -2.28 -0.70
CA GLU A 57 -19.82 -0.83 -0.84
C GLU A 57 -19.42 -0.18 0.49
N ILE A 58 -18.30 0.56 0.46
CA ILE A 58 -17.70 1.20 1.65
C ILE A 58 -17.99 2.71 1.71
N PHE A 59 -18.18 3.34 0.57
CA PHE A 59 -18.69 4.70 0.38
C PHE A 59 -19.62 4.68 -0.82
N ARG A 60 -20.48 5.68 -0.98
CA ARG A 60 -21.38 5.79 -2.14
C ARG A 60 -20.58 5.77 -3.44
N GLY A 61 -20.83 4.76 -4.29
CA GLY A 61 -20.10 4.55 -5.54
C GLY A 61 -18.70 3.95 -5.39
N ILE A 62 -18.28 3.58 -4.18
CA ILE A 62 -16.98 2.93 -3.93
C ILE A 62 -17.17 1.56 -3.28
N SER A 63 -16.74 0.51 -3.98
CA SER A 63 -16.73 -0.85 -3.45
C SER A 63 -15.29 -1.33 -3.23
N TYR A 64 -15.06 -1.98 -2.10
CA TYR A 64 -13.80 -2.63 -1.74
C TYR A 64 -13.93 -4.14 -1.80
N GLY A 65 -12.87 -4.80 -2.23
CA GLY A 65 -12.71 -6.25 -2.13
C GLY A 65 -11.26 -6.64 -1.85
N CYS A 66 -11.11 -7.85 -1.33
CA CYS A 66 -9.81 -8.42 -1.01
C CYS A 66 -9.74 -9.86 -1.50
N ILE A 67 -8.67 -10.22 -2.20
CA ILE A 67 -8.42 -11.55 -2.74
C ILE A 67 -7.19 -12.14 -2.04
N LEU A 68 -7.32 -13.33 -1.46
CA LEU A 68 -6.15 -14.11 -1.03
C LEU A 68 -5.55 -14.77 -2.28
N LEU A 69 -4.28 -14.47 -2.53
CA LEU A 69 -3.53 -15.06 -3.63
C LEU A 69 -3.02 -16.45 -3.23
N GLU A 70 -3.14 -17.42 -4.13
CA GLU A 70 -2.43 -18.68 -4.00
C GLU A 70 -0.92 -18.42 -4.05
N THR A 71 -0.17 -19.10 -3.18
CA THR A 71 1.28 -18.96 -3.15
C THR A 71 1.90 -19.61 -4.37
N THR A 72 2.46 -18.82 -5.25
CA THR A 72 3.15 -19.21 -6.48
C THR A 72 4.42 -18.38 -6.65
N ASP A 73 5.19 -18.64 -7.70
CA ASP A 73 6.32 -17.79 -8.12
C ASP A 73 5.88 -16.39 -8.60
N GLU A 74 4.61 -16.22 -8.97
CA GLU A 74 4.03 -14.95 -9.39
C GLU A 74 3.47 -14.12 -8.22
N GLY A 75 3.28 -14.71 -7.03
CA GLY A 75 2.80 -13.97 -5.87
C GLY A 75 2.26 -14.77 -4.72
N SER A 76 1.93 -14.06 -3.64
CA SER A 76 1.29 -14.56 -2.43
C SER A 76 0.72 -13.40 -1.60
N GLY A 77 0.00 -13.70 -0.52
CA GLY A 77 -0.56 -12.69 0.37
C GLY A 77 -1.89 -12.12 -0.14
N LEU A 78 -2.17 -10.88 0.17
CA LEU A 78 -3.44 -10.24 -0.13
C LEU A 78 -3.33 -9.26 -1.30
N LEU A 79 -4.35 -9.26 -2.14
CA LEU A 79 -4.61 -8.25 -3.14
C LEU A 79 -5.81 -7.43 -2.72
N HIS A 80 -5.60 -6.18 -2.34
CA HIS A 80 -6.64 -5.20 -2.05
C HIS A 80 -7.01 -4.45 -3.31
N TRP A 81 -8.30 -4.31 -3.58
CA TRP A 81 -8.78 -3.53 -4.70
C TRP A 81 -10.00 -2.70 -4.33
N VAL A 82 -10.12 -1.57 -4.97
CA VAL A 82 -11.25 -0.66 -4.86
C VAL A 82 -11.79 -0.38 -6.25
N ARG A 83 -13.10 -0.50 -6.41
CA ARG A 83 -13.84 -0.15 -7.62
C ARG A 83 -14.63 1.12 -7.36
N ILE A 84 -14.42 2.15 -8.19
CA ILE A 84 -15.02 3.46 -8.07
C ILE A 84 -15.90 3.70 -9.29
N ASP A 85 -17.19 3.96 -9.07
CA ASP A 85 -18.10 4.40 -10.11
C ASP A 85 -17.95 5.93 -10.26
N LEU A 86 -17.29 6.35 -11.33
CA LEU A 86 -17.02 7.76 -11.62
C LEU A 86 -18.29 8.57 -11.92
N THR A 87 -19.43 7.89 -12.15
CA THR A 87 -20.73 8.55 -12.39
C THR A 87 -21.54 8.74 -11.11
N ALA A 88 -21.09 8.18 -9.98
CA ALA A 88 -21.79 8.28 -8.72
C ALA A 88 -21.73 9.72 -8.16
N PRO A 89 -22.85 10.24 -7.63
CA PRO A 89 -22.87 11.60 -7.10
C PRO A 89 -21.93 11.80 -5.91
N GLY A 90 -21.12 12.85 -5.96
CA GLY A 90 -20.18 13.22 -4.90
C GLY A 90 -18.83 12.51 -4.96
N ILE A 91 -18.53 11.82 -6.06
CA ILE A 91 -17.18 11.36 -6.37
C ILE A 91 -16.35 12.56 -6.83
N GLU A 92 -15.22 12.78 -6.15
CA GLU A 92 -14.22 13.77 -6.50
C GLU A 92 -12.84 13.13 -6.47
N LEU A 93 -12.02 13.37 -7.48
CA LEU A 93 -10.64 12.87 -7.52
C LEU A 93 -9.70 13.81 -6.76
N TYR A 94 -8.66 13.23 -6.22
CA TYR A 94 -7.56 13.93 -5.57
C TYR A 94 -6.22 13.46 -6.16
N VAL A 95 -5.39 14.43 -6.51
CA VAL A 95 -3.97 14.24 -6.85
C VAL A 95 -3.17 15.24 -6.04
N THR A 96 -2.04 14.82 -5.46
CA THR A 96 -1.18 15.73 -4.68
C THR A 96 -0.74 16.91 -5.55
N ALA A 97 -1.12 18.12 -5.16
CA ALA A 97 -0.69 19.36 -5.79
C ALA A 97 0.78 19.69 -5.48
N LEU A 98 1.36 20.56 -6.28
CA LEU A 98 2.68 21.13 -6.02
C LEU A 98 2.69 21.86 -4.66
N ASP A 99 3.75 21.68 -3.88
CA ASP A 99 3.93 22.34 -2.59
C ASP A 99 4.64 23.68 -2.78
N PRO A 100 3.99 24.82 -2.48
CA PRO A 100 4.61 26.15 -2.67
C PRO A 100 5.92 26.32 -1.91
N SER A 101 6.04 25.73 -0.71
CA SER A 101 7.27 25.81 0.08
C SER A 101 8.40 24.98 -0.52
N ALA A 102 8.08 23.81 -1.09
CA ALA A 102 9.06 22.99 -1.80
C ALA A 102 9.49 23.67 -3.12
N LEU A 103 8.57 24.32 -3.84
CA LEU A 103 8.90 25.09 -5.05
C LEU A 103 9.88 26.21 -4.78
N ALA A 104 9.74 26.91 -3.66
CA ALA A 104 10.69 27.95 -3.24
C ALA A 104 12.12 27.42 -3.00
N GLU A 105 12.24 26.11 -2.71
CA GLU A 105 13.52 25.40 -2.54
C GLU A 105 13.98 24.64 -3.82
N GLY A 106 13.27 24.83 -4.96
CA GLY A 106 13.58 24.17 -6.23
C GLY A 106 13.14 22.72 -6.32
N TRP A 107 12.21 22.31 -5.46
CA TRP A 107 11.58 21.00 -5.43
C TRP A 107 10.08 21.08 -5.74
N GLN A 108 9.39 19.95 -5.87
CA GLN A 108 7.97 19.93 -6.25
C GLN A 108 7.05 19.59 -5.08
N TYR A 109 7.48 18.69 -4.19
CA TYR A 109 6.66 18.12 -3.13
C TYR A 109 7.45 18.02 -1.83
N ARG A 110 6.69 17.92 -0.73
CA ARG A 110 7.19 17.38 0.54
C ARG A 110 6.62 15.99 0.74
N LEU A 111 7.48 15.03 1.15
CA LEU A 111 7.07 13.66 1.40
C LEU A 111 6.01 13.61 2.51
N ARG A 112 4.91 12.91 2.25
CA ARG A 112 3.81 12.69 3.20
C ARG A 112 3.46 11.21 3.30
N ARG A 113 3.00 10.76 4.46
CA ARG A 113 2.42 9.42 4.62
C ARG A 113 1.02 9.40 4.04
N THR A 114 0.64 8.32 3.36
CA THR A 114 -0.69 8.17 2.76
C THR A 114 -1.81 8.29 3.79
N GLU A 115 -1.61 7.77 5.02
CA GLU A 115 -2.56 7.94 6.13
C GLU A 115 -2.82 9.41 6.45
N ARG A 116 -1.77 10.22 6.53
CA ARG A 116 -1.89 11.66 6.79
C ARG A 116 -2.56 12.43 5.67
N VAL A 117 -2.37 11.97 4.44
CA VAL A 117 -3.06 12.58 3.29
C VAL A 117 -4.55 12.24 3.33
N VAL A 118 -4.92 10.99 3.61
CA VAL A 118 -6.33 10.59 3.78
C VAL A 118 -7.01 11.42 4.87
N GLU A 119 -6.37 11.57 6.03
CA GLU A 119 -6.90 12.37 7.14
C GLU A 119 -7.04 13.86 6.77
N SER A 120 -5.98 14.50 6.29
CA SER A 120 -5.96 15.96 6.05
C SER A 120 -6.79 16.40 4.84
N GLU A 121 -6.94 15.54 3.84
CA GLU A 121 -7.70 15.81 2.62
C GLU A 121 -9.11 15.20 2.65
N HIS A 122 -9.50 14.57 3.76
CA HIS A 122 -10.79 13.90 3.93
C HIS A 122 -11.13 12.92 2.80
N LEU A 123 -10.16 12.07 2.44
CA LEU A 123 -10.34 11.12 1.35
C LEU A 123 -11.06 9.85 1.82
N ALA A 124 -11.94 9.33 0.99
CA ALA A 124 -12.57 8.03 1.17
C ALA A 124 -11.55 6.88 0.98
N VAL A 125 -10.64 7.05 0.03
CA VAL A 125 -9.54 6.12 -0.25
C VAL A 125 -8.38 6.87 -0.91
N ALA A 126 -7.15 6.46 -0.60
CA ALA A 126 -5.97 6.89 -1.34
C ALA A 126 -4.94 5.76 -1.47
N ILE A 127 -4.18 5.84 -2.55
CA ILE A 127 -2.99 5.03 -2.83
C ILE A 127 -1.78 5.95 -3.01
N ASN A 128 -0.56 5.38 -2.97
CA ASN A 128 0.63 6.09 -3.43
C ASN A 128 0.55 6.43 -4.92
N GLY A 129 1.28 7.44 -5.34
CA GLY A 129 1.31 7.89 -6.73
C GLY A 129 2.54 7.42 -7.51
N THR A 130 3.17 8.37 -8.20
CA THR A 130 4.30 8.17 -9.12
C THR A 130 5.60 7.81 -8.42
N MET A 131 6.57 7.29 -9.17
CA MET A 131 7.97 7.26 -8.72
C MET A 131 8.50 8.66 -8.45
N PHE A 132 9.44 8.77 -7.53
CA PHE A 132 10.02 10.05 -7.13
C PHE A 132 11.47 9.93 -6.69
N THR A 133 12.17 11.05 -6.78
CA THR A 133 13.46 11.26 -6.14
C THR A 133 13.29 12.17 -4.93
N SER A 134 14.16 12.07 -3.93
CA SER A 134 14.14 12.94 -2.75
C SER A 134 15.53 13.42 -2.40
N ASN A 135 15.61 14.52 -1.66
CA ASN A 135 16.87 15.05 -1.13
C ASN A 135 17.46 14.15 -0.03
N SER A 136 16.68 13.23 0.53
CA SER A 136 17.13 12.24 1.52
C SER A 136 17.54 10.95 0.83
N VAL A 137 18.79 10.50 1.04
CA VAL A 137 19.37 9.30 0.38
C VAL A 137 19.08 8.02 1.15
N TRP A 138 19.12 8.06 2.49
CA TRP A 138 19.12 6.86 3.33
C TRP A 138 17.80 6.60 4.04
N LEU A 139 17.19 7.63 4.60
CA LEU A 139 15.96 7.51 5.36
C LEU A 139 14.98 8.61 4.91
N ARG A 140 13.93 8.21 4.20
CA ARG A 140 12.88 9.13 3.76
C ARG A 140 11.93 9.43 4.91
N MET A 141 11.84 10.71 5.27
CA MET A 141 10.99 11.19 6.36
C MET A 141 9.87 12.09 5.82
N SER A 142 8.78 12.19 6.58
CA SER A 142 7.75 13.19 6.28
C SER A 142 8.36 14.60 6.33
N GLY A 143 8.10 15.40 5.30
CA GLY A 143 8.67 16.75 5.14
C GLY A 143 9.91 16.82 4.24
N ASP A 144 10.59 15.70 3.96
CA ASP A 144 11.70 15.69 3.00
C ASP A 144 11.23 16.18 1.63
N LEU A 145 12.09 16.86 0.93
CA LEU A 145 11.84 17.43 -0.39
C LEU A 145 11.90 16.37 -1.48
N ALA A 146 10.99 16.43 -2.45
CA ALA A 146 10.90 15.45 -3.52
C ALA A 146 10.51 16.05 -4.88
N LYS A 147 10.89 15.33 -5.94
CA LYS A 147 10.43 15.55 -7.32
C LYS A 147 9.83 14.25 -7.84
N SER A 148 8.69 14.32 -8.52
CA SER A 148 8.17 13.15 -9.23
C SER A 148 9.03 12.86 -10.46
N VAL A 149 9.11 11.57 -10.82
CA VAL A 149 9.81 11.15 -12.04
C VAL A 149 8.84 11.23 -13.24
N GLU A 150 7.56 10.96 -13.01
CA GLU A 150 6.53 11.01 -14.05
C GLU A 150 5.70 12.29 -13.97
N THR A 151 4.95 12.56 -15.05
CA THR A 151 3.99 13.67 -15.12
C THR A 151 2.86 13.49 -14.10
N VAL A 152 2.51 14.57 -13.42
CA VAL A 152 1.35 14.65 -12.52
C VAL A 152 0.55 15.88 -12.88
N VAL A 153 -0.77 15.76 -12.88
CA VAL A 153 -1.70 16.88 -13.09
C VAL A 153 -2.61 16.98 -11.87
N ALA A 154 -2.63 18.14 -11.24
CA ALA A 154 -3.49 18.43 -10.10
C ALA A 154 -4.22 19.74 -10.38
N ASP A 155 -5.54 19.67 -10.51
CA ASP A 155 -6.41 20.81 -10.80
C ASP A 155 -5.91 21.67 -11.98
N HIS A 156 -5.74 21.03 -13.16
CA HIS A 156 -5.20 21.60 -14.39
C HIS A 156 -3.72 22.03 -14.35
N ILE A 157 -3.05 21.91 -13.19
CA ILE A 157 -1.64 22.26 -13.05
C ILE A 157 -0.76 21.05 -13.33
N VAL A 158 0.03 21.11 -14.40
CA VAL A 158 0.99 20.07 -14.77
C VAL A 158 2.31 20.34 -14.07
N ASN A 159 2.83 19.36 -13.32
CA ASN A 159 4.09 19.51 -12.59
C ASN A 159 5.31 19.63 -13.51
N HIS A 160 5.40 18.77 -14.51
CA HIS A 160 6.35 18.81 -15.62
C HIS A 160 5.92 17.77 -16.67
N LEU A 161 6.42 17.94 -17.89
CA LEU A 161 6.22 17.00 -18.98
C LEU A 161 7.43 16.08 -19.08
N TRP A 162 7.17 14.78 -18.98
CA TRP A 162 8.15 13.75 -19.28
C TRP A 162 7.74 13.02 -20.55
N GLU A 163 8.61 12.99 -21.56
CA GLU A 163 8.28 12.46 -22.90
C GLU A 163 7.92 10.96 -22.91
N HIS A 164 8.31 10.24 -21.88
CA HIS A 164 8.09 8.79 -21.76
C HIS A 164 7.08 8.40 -20.67
N THR A 165 6.31 9.35 -20.16
CA THR A 165 5.29 9.09 -19.12
C THR A 165 4.04 8.50 -19.75
N TYR A 166 3.61 7.36 -19.22
CA TYR A 166 2.23 6.90 -19.37
C TYR A 166 1.40 7.62 -18.32
N LEU A 167 0.31 8.22 -18.74
CA LEU A 167 -0.53 9.06 -17.89
C LEU A 167 -1.97 8.57 -17.93
N LEU A 168 -2.51 8.21 -16.76
CA LEU A 168 -3.95 8.17 -16.56
C LEU A 168 -4.38 9.59 -16.20
N TRP A 169 -5.22 10.19 -17.02
CA TRP A 169 -5.72 11.53 -16.78
C TRP A 169 -7.25 11.60 -16.94
N PHE A 170 -7.85 12.62 -16.36
CA PHE A 170 -9.27 12.84 -16.30
C PHE A 170 -9.57 14.27 -16.71
N ASP A 171 -10.63 14.47 -17.50
CA ASP A 171 -11.19 15.79 -17.83
C ASP A 171 -12.07 16.31 -16.67
N ASP A 172 -12.75 17.44 -16.91
CA ASP A 172 -13.66 18.05 -15.94
C ASP A 172 -14.88 17.20 -15.61
N ASP A 173 -15.33 16.35 -16.53
CA ASP A 173 -16.43 15.41 -16.37
C ASP A 173 -16.01 14.08 -15.72
N LEU A 174 -14.76 14.00 -15.24
CA LEU A 174 -14.13 12.80 -14.69
C LEU A 174 -14.04 11.64 -15.67
N THR A 175 -14.08 11.91 -16.99
CA THR A 175 -13.83 10.87 -17.99
C THR A 175 -12.36 10.48 -17.99
N PRO A 176 -12.01 9.20 -17.72
CA PRO A 176 -10.63 8.76 -17.69
C PRO A 176 -10.06 8.49 -19.08
N TYR A 177 -8.81 8.84 -19.27
CA TYR A 177 -8.03 8.58 -20.47
C TYR A 177 -6.70 7.93 -20.11
N LEU A 178 -6.43 6.76 -20.70
CA LEU A 178 -5.14 6.08 -20.61
C LEU A 178 -4.75 5.62 -22.01
N LYS A 179 -3.71 6.22 -22.57
CA LYS A 179 -3.21 5.87 -23.90
C LYS A 179 -1.97 4.96 -23.78
N PRO A 180 -2.05 3.72 -24.30
CA PRO A 180 -1.01 2.70 -24.09
C PRO A 180 0.32 2.96 -24.77
N SER A 181 0.38 3.76 -25.82
CA SER A 181 1.52 3.78 -26.74
C SER A 181 2.18 5.13 -26.98
N LYS A 182 1.67 6.20 -26.37
CA LYS A 182 2.22 7.54 -26.55
C LYS A 182 2.05 8.36 -25.28
N PRO A 183 3.06 9.16 -24.90
CA PRO A 183 2.83 10.21 -23.90
C PRO A 183 1.65 11.08 -24.39
N PRO A 184 0.85 11.63 -23.48
CA PRO A 184 -0.26 12.49 -23.84
C PRO A 184 0.27 13.68 -24.66
N ALA A 185 -0.41 14.02 -25.73
CA ALA A 185 -0.07 15.23 -26.49
C ALA A 185 -0.32 16.46 -25.61
N THR A 186 0.38 17.55 -25.89
CA THR A 186 0.17 18.84 -25.16
C THR A 186 -1.31 19.26 -25.18
N ALA A 187 -2.04 18.97 -26.27
CA ALA A 187 -3.47 19.21 -26.38
C ALA A 187 -4.30 18.34 -25.41
N ASP A 188 -3.92 17.07 -25.18
CA ASP A 188 -4.57 16.20 -24.19
C ASP A 188 -4.37 16.75 -22.76
N LEU A 189 -3.17 17.26 -22.46
CA LEU A 189 -2.85 17.82 -21.14
C LEU A 189 -3.58 19.14 -20.86
N ALA A 190 -3.89 19.92 -21.90
CA ALA A 190 -4.70 21.14 -21.76
C ALA A 190 -6.15 20.84 -21.30
N LEU A 191 -6.63 19.62 -21.51
CA LEU A 191 -7.94 19.15 -21.06
C LEU A 191 -7.89 18.40 -19.72
N ALA A 192 -6.69 18.02 -19.27
CA ALA A 192 -6.54 17.21 -18.07
C ALA A 192 -6.74 18.05 -16.81
N LYS A 193 -7.74 17.71 -16.00
CA LYS A 193 -7.93 18.27 -14.66
C LYS A 193 -7.10 17.53 -13.62
N PHE A 194 -7.12 16.20 -13.67
CA PHE A 194 -6.32 15.34 -12.81
C PHE A 194 -5.53 14.35 -13.65
N GLY A 195 -4.35 13.99 -13.19
CA GLY A 195 -3.55 12.98 -13.86
C GLY A 195 -2.44 12.42 -12.97
N ILE A 196 -2.18 11.13 -13.13
CA ILE A 196 -1.12 10.43 -12.42
C ILE A 196 -0.30 9.61 -13.41
N GLY A 197 0.99 9.86 -13.46
CA GLY A 197 1.93 9.13 -14.29
C GLY A 197 2.35 7.79 -13.69
N GLY A 198 2.72 6.85 -14.54
CA GLY A 198 3.12 5.53 -14.10
C GLY A 198 4.08 4.81 -15.03
N GLN A 199 4.41 3.58 -14.67
CA GLN A 199 5.38 2.72 -15.36
C GLN A 199 4.70 1.89 -16.43
N GLY A 200 4.51 2.44 -17.61
CA GLY A 200 4.01 1.69 -18.76
C GLY A 200 2.57 1.18 -18.61
N VAL A 201 1.90 1.05 -19.72
CA VAL A 201 0.59 0.38 -19.78
C VAL A 201 0.82 -1.11 -19.88
N GLY A 202 0.46 -1.83 -18.82
CA GLY A 202 0.61 -3.28 -18.77
C GLY A 202 -0.67 -4.04 -19.10
N LEU A 203 -1.84 -3.37 -19.06
CA LEU A 203 -3.14 -3.93 -19.44
C LEU A 203 -3.73 -3.08 -20.59
N GLN A 204 -4.04 -3.73 -21.71
CA GLN A 204 -4.64 -3.12 -22.88
C GLN A 204 -5.74 -4.02 -23.44
N ASP A 205 -6.92 -3.47 -23.72
CA ASP A 205 -8.08 -4.19 -24.24
C ASP A 205 -8.43 -5.46 -23.41
N GLY A 206 -8.13 -5.43 -22.10
CA GLY A 206 -8.33 -6.55 -21.17
C GLY A 206 -7.27 -7.66 -21.30
N ARG A 207 -6.17 -7.42 -22.00
CA ARG A 207 -5.05 -8.36 -22.14
C ARG A 207 -3.80 -7.78 -21.51
N VAL A 208 -3.10 -8.60 -20.73
CA VAL A 208 -1.84 -8.20 -20.12
C VAL A 208 -0.72 -8.26 -21.15
N TRP A 209 0.06 -7.18 -21.22
CA TRP A 209 1.19 -7.09 -22.15
C TRP A 209 2.33 -8.05 -21.73
N PRO A 210 2.95 -8.82 -22.68
CA PRO A 210 3.96 -9.81 -22.35
C PRO A 210 5.21 -9.29 -21.63
N GLY A 211 5.53 -8.00 -21.77
CA GLY A 211 6.70 -7.37 -21.13
C GLY A 211 6.49 -7.02 -19.65
N SER A 212 5.33 -7.32 -19.07
CA SER A 212 5.00 -7.01 -17.66
C SER A 212 5.61 -8.00 -16.66
N SER A 213 6.46 -8.93 -17.09
CA SER A 213 7.08 -9.92 -16.21
C SER A 213 8.23 -9.30 -15.41
N ARG A 214 8.02 -9.09 -14.12
CA ARG A 214 9.04 -8.73 -13.12
C ARG A 214 8.81 -9.59 -11.89
N ALA A 215 9.86 -9.76 -11.06
CA ALA A 215 9.73 -10.46 -9.79
C ALA A 215 8.60 -9.90 -8.92
N PRO A 216 7.90 -10.76 -8.16
CA PRO A 216 6.92 -10.31 -7.19
C PRO A 216 7.51 -9.35 -6.15
N ASP A 217 6.73 -8.34 -5.79
CA ASP A 217 7.01 -7.35 -4.77
C ASP A 217 5.67 -6.69 -4.40
N SER A 218 5.66 -5.79 -3.44
CA SER A 218 4.50 -4.93 -3.24
C SER A 218 4.27 -4.07 -4.49
N ARG A 219 3.04 -4.10 -5.03
CA ARG A 219 2.71 -3.40 -6.29
C ARG A 219 1.45 -2.58 -6.13
N THR A 220 1.46 -1.42 -6.80
CA THR A 220 0.31 -0.53 -6.91
C THR A 220 -0.06 -0.38 -8.37
N ALA A 221 -1.35 -0.47 -8.68
CA ALA A 221 -1.87 -0.29 -10.03
C ALA A 221 -3.14 0.53 -10.04
N VAL A 222 -3.37 1.18 -11.17
CA VAL A 222 -4.63 1.83 -11.53
C VAL A 222 -5.13 1.27 -12.86
N ALA A 223 -6.45 1.14 -12.99
CA ALA A 223 -7.04 0.63 -14.22
C ALA A 223 -8.44 1.22 -14.44
N ILE A 224 -8.91 1.18 -15.68
CA ILE A 224 -10.24 1.67 -16.07
C ILE A 224 -10.99 0.60 -16.89
N ASP A 225 -12.32 0.67 -16.84
CA ASP A 225 -13.18 -0.17 -17.66
C ASP A 225 -13.28 0.36 -19.10
N GLN A 226 -13.86 -0.46 -20.00
CA GLN A 226 -14.03 -0.08 -21.40
C GLN A 226 -14.97 1.11 -21.62
N ARG A 227 -15.95 1.29 -20.73
CA ARG A 227 -16.94 2.38 -20.83
C ARG A 227 -16.41 3.68 -20.25
N ARG A 228 -15.22 3.66 -19.64
CA ARG A 228 -14.59 4.80 -18.97
C ARG A 228 -15.45 5.41 -17.87
N LYS A 229 -16.16 4.54 -17.13
CA LYS A 229 -17.03 4.92 -16.02
C LYS A 229 -16.58 4.36 -14.69
N VAL A 230 -15.64 3.41 -14.72
CA VAL A 230 -15.12 2.72 -13.54
C VAL A 230 -13.63 2.88 -13.48
N LEU A 231 -13.15 3.34 -12.31
CA LEU A 231 -11.75 3.37 -11.94
C LEU A 231 -11.48 2.25 -10.93
N PHE A 232 -10.41 1.51 -11.14
CA PHE A 232 -9.88 0.53 -10.19
C PHE A 232 -8.57 1.05 -9.59
N LEU A 233 -8.47 0.96 -8.26
CA LEU A 233 -7.22 1.13 -7.52
C LEU A 233 -6.88 -0.23 -6.91
N ALA A 234 -5.64 -0.68 -7.03
CA ALA A 234 -5.24 -1.97 -6.48
C ALA A 234 -3.85 -1.93 -5.87
N VAL A 235 -3.67 -2.67 -4.76
CA VAL A 235 -2.40 -2.88 -4.10
C VAL A 235 -2.27 -4.34 -3.69
N GLY A 236 -1.22 -5.01 -4.16
CA GLY A 236 -0.87 -6.37 -3.78
C GLY A 236 0.33 -6.40 -2.86
N GLU A 237 0.31 -7.28 -1.85
CA GLU A 237 1.37 -7.38 -0.85
C GLU A 237 2.67 -7.95 -1.43
N TYR A 238 2.57 -9.05 -2.18
CA TYR A 238 3.68 -9.67 -2.87
C TYR A 238 3.15 -10.29 -4.16
N ILE A 239 3.24 -9.57 -5.28
CA ILE A 239 2.60 -9.93 -6.54
C ILE A 239 3.43 -9.46 -7.73
N SER A 240 3.50 -10.26 -8.78
CA SER A 240 4.09 -9.81 -10.04
C SER A 240 3.18 -8.78 -10.73
N PRO A 241 3.74 -7.86 -11.52
CA PRO A 241 2.95 -6.94 -12.34
C PRO A 241 1.93 -7.65 -13.21
N ARG A 242 2.31 -8.77 -13.80
CA ARG A 242 1.46 -9.58 -14.66
C ARG A 242 0.23 -10.10 -13.92
N LEU A 243 0.44 -10.79 -12.79
CA LEU A 243 -0.66 -11.36 -12.01
C LEU A 243 -1.61 -10.27 -11.47
N LEU A 244 -1.06 -9.12 -11.01
CA LEU A 244 -1.87 -7.98 -10.58
C LEU A 244 -2.81 -7.49 -11.69
N LEU A 245 -2.27 -7.28 -12.89
CA LEU A 245 -3.05 -6.80 -14.04
C LEU A 245 -4.04 -7.86 -14.55
N GLU A 246 -3.71 -9.16 -14.51
CA GLU A 246 -4.63 -10.26 -14.80
C GLU A 246 -5.82 -10.28 -13.83
N LYS A 247 -5.57 -10.06 -12.53
CA LYS A 247 -6.64 -9.95 -11.53
C LYS A 247 -7.54 -8.74 -11.81
N LEU A 248 -6.96 -7.58 -12.15
CA LEU A 248 -7.75 -6.40 -12.53
C LEU A 248 -8.57 -6.61 -13.80
N ALA A 249 -8.00 -7.29 -14.80
CA ALA A 249 -8.74 -7.67 -16.01
C ALA A 249 -9.92 -8.60 -15.69
N GLY A 250 -9.74 -9.56 -14.77
CA GLY A 250 -10.79 -10.43 -14.26
C GLY A 250 -11.91 -9.68 -13.52
N LEU A 251 -11.61 -8.53 -12.91
CA LEU A 251 -12.59 -7.63 -12.28
C LEU A 251 -13.31 -6.71 -13.28
N GLY A 252 -12.93 -6.75 -14.57
CA GLY A 252 -13.57 -5.97 -15.64
C GLY A 252 -12.75 -4.79 -16.15
N ALA A 253 -11.54 -4.58 -15.65
CA ALA A 253 -10.64 -3.58 -16.19
C ALA A 253 -10.22 -3.90 -17.63
N LYS A 254 -10.02 -2.88 -18.45
CA LYS A 254 -9.61 -3.00 -19.86
C LYS A 254 -8.29 -2.33 -20.15
N GLU A 255 -8.01 -1.21 -19.50
CA GLU A 255 -6.75 -0.49 -19.61
C GLU A 255 -6.19 -0.30 -18.21
N GLY A 256 -4.88 -0.46 -18.02
CA GLY A 256 -4.27 -0.32 -16.71
C GLY A 256 -2.77 -0.16 -16.74
N MET A 257 -2.23 0.48 -15.72
CA MET A 257 -0.80 0.73 -15.54
C MET A 257 -0.38 0.55 -14.09
N LEU A 258 0.93 0.37 -13.91
CA LEU A 258 1.56 0.33 -12.59
C LEU A 258 1.98 1.72 -12.15
N LEU A 259 1.84 1.98 -10.87
CA LEU A 259 2.42 3.13 -10.16
C LEU A 259 3.73 2.75 -9.47
N ASP A 260 4.25 3.62 -8.58
CA ASP A 260 5.41 3.30 -7.74
C ASP A 260 5.11 2.08 -6.87
N GLY A 261 6.10 1.20 -6.75
CA GLY A 261 5.99 -0.09 -6.10
C GLY A 261 6.90 -0.26 -4.88
N GLY A 262 7.06 -1.51 -4.46
CA GLY A 262 7.90 -1.87 -3.32
C GLY A 262 7.45 -1.17 -2.04
N GLY A 263 8.39 -0.63 -1.29
CA GLY A 263 8.09 0.05 -0.03
C GLY A 263 7.22 1.31 -0.13
N SER A 264 6.95 1.81 -1.34
CA SER A 264 6.04 2.93 -1.57
C SER A 264 4.59 2.49 -1.68
N SER A 265 4.33 1.21 -2.04
CA SER A 265 2.98 0.68 -2.21
C SER A 265 2.13 0.87 -0.96
N SER A 266 0.99 1.50 -1.13
CA SER A 266 0.07 1.77 -0.04
C SER A 266 -1.36 1.94 -0.51
N MET A 267 -2.31 1.48 0.31
CA MET A 267 -3.73 1.78 0.19
C MET A 267 -4.30 2.06 1.58
N VAL A 268 -4.97 3.19 1.72
CA VAL A 268 -5.55 3.66 2.99
C VAL A 268 -7.01 4.02 2.76
N ILE A 269 -7.87 3.56 3.66
CA ILE A 269 -9.31 3.83 3.67
C ILE A 269 -9.62 4.90 4.73
N GLY A 270 -10.49 5.85 4.39
CA GLY A 270 -10.95 6.92 5.26
C GLY A 270 -11.85 6.46 6.41
N GLU A 271 -12.10 7.35 7.39
CA GLU A 271 -12.75 7.01 8.66
C GLU A 271 -14.23 6.62 8.52
N ASP A 272 -14.95 7.21 7.57
CA ASP A 272 -16.40 6.98 7.41
C ASP A 272 -16.77 5.76 6.57
N ALA A 273 -15.83 4.83 6.39
CA ALA A 273 -16.03 3.63 5.59
C ALA A 273 -17.05 2.68 6.23
N HIS A 274 -18.04 2.26 5.43
CA HIS A 274 -19.04 1.30 5.85
C HIS A 274 -18.52 -0.13 5.78
N GLY A 275 -18.78 -0.92 6.82
CA GLY A 275 -18.54 -2.37 6.81
C GLY A 275 -17.08 -2.82 6.85
N ILE A 276 -16.12 -1.89 6.87
CA ILE A 276 -14.70 -2.22 7.04
C ILE A 276 -14.04 -1.27 8.05
N ARG A 277 -12.96 -1.75 8.67
CA ARG A 277 -12.15 -0.92 9.54
C ARG A 277 -11.37 0.11 8.71
N PRO A 278 -11.45 1.43 9.02
CA PRO A 278 -10.64 2.45 8.38
C PRO A 278 -9.15 2.29 8.67
N GLY A 279 -8.33 2.98 7.90
CA GLY A 279 -6.88 2.99 8.03
C GLY A 279 -6.16 2.22 6.92
N ALA A 280 -4.87 1.96 7.11
CA ALA A 280 -4.04 1.30 6.11
C ALA A 280 -4.47 -0.15 5.89
N LEU A 281 -4.77 -0.49 4.64
CA LEU A 281 -4.96 -1.86 4.17
C LEU A 281 -3.61 -2.51 3.89
N HIS A 282 -2.72 -1.74 3.27
CA HIS A 282 -1.34 -2.11 2.98
C HIS A 282 -0.44 -0.86 3.04
N GLY A 283 0.78 -0.99 3.54
CA GLY A 283 1.77 0.08 3.54
C GLY A 283 1.35 1.33 4.32
N GLY A 284 1.55 2.51 3.70
CA GLY A 284 1.12 3.81 4.22
C GLY A 284 2.07 4.49 5.22
N ARG A 285 2.99 3.74 5.83
CA ARG A 285 3.96 4.28 6.82
C ARG A 285 5.15 4.99 6.17
N ARG A 286 5.57 4.55 4.99
CA ARG A 286 6.64 5.20 4.23
C ARG A 286 6.09 6.47 3.58
N PRO A 287 6.72 7.65 3.81
CA PRO A 287 6.32 8.87 3.12
C PRO A 287 6.67 8.79 1.63
N VAL A 288 5.77 9.29 0.79
CA VAL A 288 5.91 9.36 -0.67
C VAL A 288 5.60 10.76 -1.17
N ALA A 289 6.00 11.09 -2.40
CA ALA A 289 5.87 12.43 -2.96
C ALA A 289 4.44 12.75 -3.39
N THR A 290 3.78 11.79 -4.02
CA THR A 290 2.46 11.99 -4.63
C THR A 290 1.49 10.90 -4.21
N HIS A 291 0.21 11.24 -4.19
CA HIS A 291 -0.89 10.35 -3.86
C HIS A 291 -1.99 10.51 -4.89
N PHE A 292 -2.70 9.44 -5.13
CA PHE A 292 -3.93 9.44 -5.90
C PHE A 292 -5.07 8.93 -5.03
N GLY A 293 -6.14 9.70 -4.91
CA GLY A 293 -7.23 9.39 -4.01
C GLY A 293 -8.58 9.87 -4.51
N VAL A 294 -9.61 9.56 -3.74
CA VAL A 294 -11.01 9.86 -4.06
C VAL A 294 -11.73 10.33 -2.83
N ARG A 295 -12.52 11.40 -2.95
CA ARG A 295 -13.55 11.77 -1.98
C ARG A 295 -14.87 11.16 -2.40
N ALA A 296 -15.67 10.74 -1.43
CA ALA A 296 -17.00 10.21 -1.64
C ALA A 296 -17.85 10.41 -0.38
N ARG A 297 -19.16 10.37 -0.52
CA ARG A 297 -20.07 10.45 0.62
C ARG A 297 -20.14 9.12 1.35
N PRO A 298 -20.26 9.10 2.69
CA PRO A 298 -20.57 7.89 3.44
C PRO A 298 -21.85 7.21 2.92
N VAL A 299 -21.90 5.87 2.98
CA VAL A 299 -23.08 5.09 2.52
C VAL A 299 -24.35 5.55 3.22
N ASN A 300 -24.27 5.85 4.52
CA ASN A 300 -25.40 6.23 5.37
C ASN A 300 -25.65 7.74 5.46
N ALA A 301 -24.94 8.57 4.67
CA ALA A 301 -25.20 10.00 4.64
C ALA A 301 -26.63 10.27 4.14
N ARG A 302 -27.43 11.02 4.91
CA ARG A 302 -28.72 11.52 4.46
C ARG A 302 -28.52 12.53 3.32
N GLU A 303 -29.39 12.49 2.33
CA GLU A 303 -29.42 13.47 1.24
C GLU A 303 -29.74 14.87 1.74
#